data_2ab2de8d8eb17e3a3bb82d39451f27df
#
_entry.id   2ab2de8d8eb17e3a3bb82d39451f27df
#
_cell.length_a   1.000
_cell.length_b   1.000
_cell.length_c   1.000
_cell.angle_alpha   90.00
_cell.angle_beta   90.00
_cell.angle_gamma   90.00
#
_symmetry.space_group_name_H-M   'P 1'
#
loop_
_entity.id
_entity.type
_entity.pdbx_description
1 polymer ?
#
loop_
_entity_poly.entity_id
_entity_poly.type
_entity_poly.pdbx_seq_one_letter_code
_entity_poly.pdbx_strand_id
1 'polypeptide(L)'
;MKTLKVAAKELNIDSSTLRKFAIKHGIPMERIRDATTGNQQACAFNSDSFKKLQEARENLGFSAENKIQSIPETSGVFYFIHLIPEFDRRRVKLGFTSDVRGRFQSHRCSAPTMEIADTWACKREWESAAIAAITNIDGVKQLGAEVFEFPDVDIALERANMFFHFFEQDISALPEDE
;
A
#
# COMPACT_ATOMS: atom_id res chain seq x y z
N MET A 1 24.41 20.97 3.23
CA MET A 1 24.25 19.54 3.61
C MET A 1 22.78 19.23 3.80
N LYS A 2 22.30 18.07 3.31
CA LYS A 2 20.91 17.63 3.49
C LYS A 2 20.89 16.44 4.45
N THR A 3 20.13 16.53 5.55
CA THR A 3 19.98 15.38 6.44
C THR A 3 19.29 14.24 5.73
N LEU A 4 19.48 12.99 6.19
CA LEU A 4 18.87 11.81 5.60
C LEU A 4 17.33 11.92 5.51
N LYS A 5 16.70 12.55 6.52
CA LYS A 5 15.25 12.80 6.52
C LYS A 5 14.83 13.78 5.43
N VAL A 6 15.58 14.87 5.25
CA VAL A 6 15.31 15.88 4.21
C VAL A 6 15.51 15.29 2.83
N ALA A 7 16.62 14.57 2.62
CA ALA A 7 16.90 13.88 1.35
C ALA A 7 15.84 12.82 1.02
N ALA A 8 15.38 12.06 2.01
CA ALA A 8 14.35 11.06 1.86
C ALA A 8 13.00 11.68 1.46
N LYS A 9 12.64 12.79 2.09
CA LYS A 9 11.40 13.53 1.75
C LYS A 9 11.47 14.10 0.32
N GLU A 10 12.60 14.68 -0.07
CA GLU A 10 12.79 15.25 -1.41
C GLU A 10 12.74 14.19 -2.52
N LEU A 11 13.24 12.98 -2.23
CA LEU A 11 13.24 11.86 -3.16
C LEU A 11 12.00 10.97 -3.04
N ASN A 12 11.04 11.32 -2.20
CA ASN A 12 9.83 10.57 -1.90
C ASN A 12 10.10 9.09 -1.60
N ILE A 13 10.99 8.84 -0.65
CA ILE A 13 11.41 7.49 -0.22
C ILE A 13 11.54 7.45 1.30
N ASP A 14 11.36 6.29 1.88
CA ASP A 14 11.61 6.08 3.31
C ASP A 14 13.09 6.25 3.66
N SER A 15 13.38 6.90 4.81
CA SER A 15 14.75 7.19 5.26
C SER A 15 15.60 5.93 5.46
N SER A 16 15.01 4.83 5.92
CA SER A 16 15.74 3.57 6.13
C SER A 16 16.10 2.92 4.80
N THR A 17 15.21 2.98 3.85
CA THR A 17 15.41 2.51 2.48
C THR A 17 16.47 3.35 1.76
N LEU A 18 16.42 4.69 1.91
CA LEU A 18 17.42 5.58 1.33
C LEU A 18 18.81 5.32 1.92
N ARG A 19 18.90 5.08 3.23
CA ARG A 19 20.16 4.73 3.89
C ARG A 19 20.74 3.42 3.35
N LYS A 20 19.92 2.37 3.23
CA LYS A 20 20.34 1.08 2.67
C LYS A 20 20.81 1.23 1.21
N PHE A 21 20.09 2.03 0.42
CA PHE A 21 20.46 2.34 -0.95
C PHE A 21 21.82 3.04 -1.04
N ALA A 22 22.04 4.09 -0.25
CA ALA A 22 23.30 4.82 -0.23
C ALA A 22 24.48 3.91 0.15
N ILE A 23 24.32 3.06 1.17
CA ILE A 23 25.34 2.08 1.59
C ILE A 23 25.63 1.09 0.45
N LYS A 24 24.59 0.53 -0.18
CA LYS A 24 24.73 -0.45 -1.28
C LYS A 24 25.48 0.11 -2.48
N HIS A 25 25.30 1.41 -2.77
CA HIS A 25 25.93 2.08 -3.91
C HIS A 25 27.20 2.88 -3.55
N GLY A 26 27.72 2.71 -2.33
CA GLY A 26 28.96 3.34 -1.90
C GLY A 26 28.89 4.87 -1.82
N ILE A 27 27.71 5.44 -1.62
CA ILE A 27 27.48 6.88 -1.55
C ILE A 27 27.80 7.36 -0.13
N PRO A 28 28.80 8.24 0.07
CA PRO A 28 29.23 8.63 1.40
C PRO A 28 28.16 9.47 2.12
N MET A 29 27.97 9.17 3.40
CA MET A 29 27.13 9.92 4.33
C MET A 29 28.00 10.43 5.46
N GLU A 30 27.81 11.68 5.84
CA GLU A 30 28.51 12.31 6.95
C GLU A 30 27.61 12.36 8.20
N ARG A 31 28.23 12.26 9.39
CA ARG A 31 27.51 12.48 10.64
C ARG A 31 27.59 13.96 11.00
N ILE A 32 26.47 14.60 11.15
CA ILE A 32 26.34 15.99 11.55
C ILE A 32 25.51 16.13 12.81
N ARG A 33 25.68 17.21 13.55
CA ARG A 33 24.75 17.60 14.63
C ARG A 33 23.61 18.40 13.99
N ASP A 34 22.39 17.91 14.10
CA ASP A 34 21.21 18.57 13.56
C ASP A 34 20.59 19.49 14.61
N ALA A 35 20.73 20.80 14.40
CA ALA A 35 20.19 21.81 15.31
C ALA A 35 18.67 21.78 15.42
N THR A 36 17.98 21.26 14.39
CA THR A 36 16.50 21.17 14.38
C THR A 36 15.97 20.05 15.28
N THR A 37 16.82 19.10 15.65
CA THR A 37 16.47 17.95 16.50
C THR A 37 17.16 17.97 17.86
N GLY A 38 17.48 19.17 18.39
CA GLY A 38 18.13 19.30 19.68
C GLY A 38 19.61 18.85 19.69
N ASN A 39 20.35 19.10 18.62
CA ASN A 39 21.74 18.71 18.44
C ASN A 39 22.03 17.20 18.43
N GLN A 40 21.01 16.37 18.09
CA GLN A 40 21.22 14.95 17.91
C GLN A 40 22.08 14.67 16.67
N GLN A 41 22.86 13.59 16.73
CA GLN A 41 23.63 13.15 15.57
C GLN A 41 22.68 12.62 14.47
N ALA A 42 22.80 13.19 13.28
CA ALA A 42 22.08 12.77 12.08
C ALA A 42 23.04 12.43 10.95
N CYS A 43 22.66 11.46 10.10
CA CYS A 43 23.36 11.24 8.84
C CYS A 43 22.90 12.30 7.83
N ALA A 44 23.84 12.82 7.04
CA ALA A 44 23.57 13.80 6.00
C ALA A 44 24.40 13.53 4.74
N PHE A 45 23.93 14.04 3.62
CA PHE A 45 24.62 14.06 2.34
C PHE A 45 25.15 15.48 2.09
N ASN A 46 26.40 15.60 1.65
CA ASN A 46 26.86 16.83 1.04
C ASN A 46 26.30 16.96 -0.39
N SER A 47 26.54 18.09 -1.06
CA SER A 47 25.98 18.36 -2.40
C SER A 47 26.39 17.29 -3.43
N ASP A 48 27.65 16.86 -3.39
CA ASP A 48 28.18 15.89 -4.34
C ASP A 48 27.65 14.49 -4.08
N SER A 49 27.56 14.08 -2.80
CA SER A 49 26.97 12.81 -2.41
C SER A 49 25.49 12.75 -2.76
N PHE A 50 24.76 13.85 -2.59
CA PHE A 50 23.35 13.91 -2.94
C PHE A 50 23.14 13.83 -4.46
N LYS A 51 23.99 14.50 -5.25
CA LYS A 51 23.97 14.42 -6.71
C LYS A 51 24.25 12.99 -7.19
N LYS A 52 25.30 12.34 -6.67
CA LYS A 52 25.59 10.92 -6.94
C LYS A 52 24.41 10.00 -6.59
N LEU A 53 23.70 10.30 -5.51
CA LEU A 53 22.52 9.55 -5.10
C LEU A 53 21.38 9.68 -6.11
N GLN A 54 21.15 10.89 -6.63
CA GLN A 54 20.17 11.13 -7.68
C GLN A 54 20.53 10.40 -8.98
N GLU A 55 21.78 10.56 -9.46
CA GLU A 55 22.28 9.88 -10.66
C GLU A 55 22.22 8.36 -10.54
N ALA A 56 22.59 7.79 -9.40
CA ALA A 56 22.50 6.33 -9.18
C ALA A 56 21.06 5.82 -9.21
N ARG A 57 20.10 6.62 -8.74
CA ARG A 57 18.68 6.29 -8.81
C ARG A 57 18.13 6.42 -10.22
N GLU A 58 18.48 7.47 -10.95
CA GLU A 58 18.08 7.68 -12.36
C GLU A 58 18.57 6.54 -13.25
N ASN A 59 19.82 6.11 -13.08
CA ASN A 59 20.41 4.99 -13.82
C ASN A 59 19.68 3.66 -13.53
N LEU A 60 18.98 3.54 -12.42
CA LEU A 60 18.14 2.39 -12.06
C LEU A 60 16.65 2.57 -12.44
N GLY A 61 16.32 3.63 -13.20
CA GLY A 61 14.97 3.92 -13.63
C GLY A 61 14.10 4.63 -12.57
N PHE A 62 14.70 5.10 -11.47
CA PHE A 62 14.01 5.91 -10.46
C PHE A 62 14.18 7.41 -10.73
N SER A 63 13.91 7.87 -11.95
CA SER A 63 13.96 9.30 -12.26
C SER A 63 12.86 10.06 -11.51
N ALA A 64 13.16 11.32 -11.17
CA ALA A 64 12.18 12.21 -10.52
C ALA A 64 10.96 12.50 -11.44
N GLU A 65 11.11 12.27 -12.73
CA GLU A 65 10.06 12.39 -13.74
C GLU A 65 9.19 11.14 -13.89
N ASN A 66 9.63 9.98 -13.43
CA ASN A 66 8.73 8.89 -13.08
C ASN A 66 8.02 9.26 -11.75
N LYS A 67 7.31 10.38 -11.72
CA LYS A 67 6.03 10.40 -11.05
C LYS A 67 5.26 9.21 -11.65
N ILE A 68 5.32 8.07 -10.97
CA ILE A 68 4.12 7.24 -10.88
C ILE A 68 3.07 8.31 -10.63
N GLN A 69 2.23 8.58 -11.63
CA GLN A 69 1.02 9.38 -11.42
C GLN A 69 0.52 8.88 -10.10
N SER A 70 0.61 9.72 -9.08
CA SER A 70 0.22 9.31 -7.74
C SER A 70 -1.20 8.84 -7.94
N ILE A 71 -1.37 7.50 -7.96
CA ILE A 71 -2.71 6.92 -7.91
C ILE A 71 -3.33 7.71 -6.79
N PRO A 72 -4.40 8.49 -7.05
CA PRO A 72 -4.96 9.37 -6.02
C PRO A 72 -5.02 8.54 -4.75
N GLU A 73 -4.60 9.08 -3.59
CA GLU A 73 -4.56 8.32 -2.31
C GLU A 73 -5.89 7.60 -2.01
N THR A 74 -6.93 8.00 -2.74
CA THR A 74 -8.27 7.43 -2.76
C THR A 74 -8.39 6.15 -3.58
N SER A 75 -7.45 5.83 -4.49
CA SER A 75 -7.51 4.66 -5.37
C SER A 75 -6.60 3.54 -4.88
N GLY A 76 -7.07 2.30 -4.99
CA GLY A 76 -6.33 1.12 -4.58
C GLY A 76 -7.09 -0.15 -4.93
N VAL A 77 -6.99 -1.16 -4.08
CA VAL A 77 -7.74 -2.40 -4.24
C VAL A 77 -8.54 -2.72 -2.98
N PHE A 78 -9.75 -3.20 -3.18
CA PHE A 78 -10.49 -3.92 -2.16
C PHE A 78 -10.08 -5.39 -2.23
N TYR A 79 -9.90 -6.04 -1.07
CA TYR A 79 -9.44 -7.42 -1.00
C TYR A 79 -10.39 -8.28 -0.19
N PHE A 80 -10.48 -9.54 -0.60
CA PHE A 80 -11.18 -10.61 0.06
C PHE A 80 -10.17 -11.72 0.38
N ILE A 81 -9.89 -11.94 1.66
CA ILE A 81 -8.83 -12.83 2.13
C ILE A 81 -9.39 -13.87 3.07
N HIS A 82 -9.15 -15.17 2.79
CA HIS A 82 -9.30 -16.23 3.76
C HIS A 82 -8.15 -16.17 4.77
N LEU A 83 -8.44 -16.02 6.06
CA LEU A 83 -7.41 -15.84 7.08
C LEU A 83 -6.69 -17.14 7.44
N ILE A 84 -7.44 -18.22 7.58
CA ILE A 84 -6.96 -19.55 8.02
C ILE A 84 -7.66 -20.65 7.22
N PRO A 85 -7.47 -20.69 5.89
CA PRO A 85 -8.24 -21.54 4.98
C PRO A 85 -8.12 -23.04 5.29
N GLU A 86 -7.02 -23.46 5.91
CA GLU A 86 -6.78 -24.85 6.33
C GLU A 86 -7.66 -25.30 7.49
N PHE A 87 -8.18 -24.35 8.30
CA PHE A 87 -9.07 -24.65 9.42
C PHE A 87 -10.50 -24.24 9.18
N ASP A 88 -10.69 -23.03 8.66
CA ASP A 88 -12.03 -22.48 8.42
C ASP A 88 -12.00 -21.44 7.29
N ARG A 89 -12.44 -21.85 6.10
CA ARG A 89 -12.54 -20.94 4.92
C ARG A 89 -13.61 -19.86 5.09
N ARG A 90 -14.54 -20.02 6.03
CA ARG A 90 -15.61 -19.04 6.28
C ARG A 90 -15.11 -17.76 6.97
N ARG A 91 -13.90 -17.81 7.55
CA ARG A 91 -13.30 -16.64 8.18
C ARG A 91 -12.56 -15.79 7.17
N VAL A 92 -13.17 -14.68 6.83
CA VAL A 92 -12.74 -13.79 5.77
C VAL A 92 -12.39 -12.42 6.34
N LYS A 93 -11.32 -11.83 5.83
CA LYS A 93 -10.99 -10.43 6.04
C LYS A 93 -11.29 -9.66 4.76
N LEU A 94 -12.07 -8.59 4.92
CA LEU A 94 -12.40 -7.62 3.88
C LEU A 94 -11.66 -6.31 4.17
N GLY A 95 -11.33 -5.54 3.15
CA GLY A 95 -10.78 -4.20 3.34
C GLY A 95 -10.16 -3.60 2.10
N PHE A 96 -9.73 -2.35 2.24
CA PHE A 96 -9.09 -1.56 1.19
C PHE A 96 -7.62 -1.34 1.47
N THR A 97 -6.81 -1.24 0.42
CA THR A 97 -5.44 -0.75 0.51
C THR A 97 -4.99 -0.05 -0.77
N SER A 98 -4.26 1.04 -0.61
CA SER A 98 -3.48 1.68 -1.69
C SER A 98 -2.07 1.08 -1.82
N ASP A 99 -1.57 0.37 -0.79
CA ASP A 99 -0.31 -0.37 -0.80
C ASP A 99 -0.56 -1.88 -0.70
N VAL A 100 -0.81 -2.49 -1.84
CA VAL A 100 -1.12 -3.93 -1.96
C VAL A 100 0.01 -4.80 -1.39
N ARG A 101 1.26 -4.48 -1.77
CA ARG A 101 2.41 -5.29 -1.37
C ARG A 101 2.68 -5.23 0.12
N GLY A 102 2.73 -4.02 0.68
CA GLY A 102 2.98 -3.82 2.11
C GLY A 102 1.85 -4.39 2.96
N ARG A 103 0.59 -4.20 2.54
CA ARG A 103 -0.58 -4.71 3.24
C ARG A 103 -0.60 -6.24 3.29
N PHE A 104 -0.40 -6.91 2.16
CA PHE A 104 -0.42 -8.38 2.12
C PHE A 104 0.79 -9.00 2.85
N GLN A 105 1.96 -8.35 2.80
CA GLN A 105 3.09 -8.76 3.60
C GLN A 105 2.79 -8.66 5.10
N SER A 106 2.16 -7.56 5.54
CA SER A 106 1.73 -7.38 6.93
C SER A 106 0.71 -8.44 7.36
N HIS A 107 -0.27 -8.77 6.50
CA HIS A 107 -1.24 -9.82 6.80
C HIS A 107 -0.59 -11.20 6.92
N ARG A 108 0.37 -11.54 6.06
CA ARG A 108 1.11 -12.81 6.15
C ARG A 108 1.95 -12.95 7.42
N CYS A 109 2.36 -11.85 8.04
CA CYS A 109 3.04 -11.92 9.34
C CYS A 109 2.11 -12.40 10.47
N SER A 110 0.82 -12.08 10.40
CA SER A 110 -0.17 -12.47 11.42
C SER A 110 -1.01 -13.69 11.03
N ALA A 111 -1.17 -13.95 9.74
CA ALA A 111 -1.87 -15.09 9.17
C ALA A 111 -1.03 -15.70 8.02
N PRO A 112 -0.01 -16.51 8.32
CA PRO A 112 0.94 -17.00 7.31
C PRO A 112 0.31 -17.83 6.20
N THR A 113 -0.76 -18.52 6.50
CA THR A 113 -1.49 -19.41 5.59
C THR A 113 -2.63 -18.73 4.83
N MET A 114 -2.79 -17.42 5.01
CA MET A 114 -3.85 -16.69 4.33
C MET A 114 -3.83 -16.89 2.82
N GLU A 115 -5.00 -17.00 2.23
CA GLU A 115 -5.23 -17.02 0.79
C GLU A 115 -5.99 -15.78 0.34
N ILE A 116 -5.53 -15.12 -0.70
CA ILE A 116 -6.27 -14.05 -1.37
C ILE A 116 -7.26 -14.73 -2.30
N ALA A 117 -8.55 -14.60 -1.99
CA ALA A 117 -9.59 -15.14 -2.84
C ALA A 117 -9.79 -14.28 -4.08
N ASP A 118 -9.88 -12.95 -3.89
CA ASP A 118 -10.01 -12.01 -4.99
C ASP A 118 -9.61 -10.58 -4.59
N THR A 119 -9.45 -9.70 -5.61
CA THR A 119 -9.19 -8.27 -5.45
C THR A 119 -9.86 -7.47 -6.56
N TRP A 120 -10.41 -6.30 -6.23
CA TRP A 120 -11.08 -5.39 -7.17
C TRP A 120 -10.49 -4.00 -7.10
N ALA A 121 -10.42 -3.30 -8.22
CA ALA A 121 -10.11 -1.87 -8.23
C ALA A 121 -11.15 -1.13 -7.37
N CYS A 122 -10.69 -0.28 -6.46
CA CYS A 122 -11.55 0.34 -5.47
C CYS A 122 -11.05 1.74 -5.11
N LYS A 123 -12.00 2.64 -4.85
CA LYS A 123 -11.72 3.91 -4.18
C LYS A 123 -11.93 3.71 -2.68
N ARG A 124 -11.15 4.42 -1.86
CA ARG A 124 -11.25 4.34 -0.39
C ARG A 124 -12.66 4.64 0.12
N GLU A 125 -13.34 5.58 -0.53
CA GLU A 125 -14.70 5.99 -0.14
C GLU A 125 -15.73 4.85 -0.32
N TRP A 126 -15.43 3.86 -1.16
CA TRP A 126 -16.33 2.73 -1.41
C TRP A 126 -16.17 1.58 -0.41
N GLU A 127 -15.08 1.56 0.37
CA GLU A 127 -14.75 0.47 1.29
C GLU A 127 -15.91 0.12 2.22
N SER A 128 -16.47 1.11 2.90
CA SER A 128 -17.58 0.88 3.84
C SER A 128 -18.84 0.38 3.16
N ALA A 129 -19.14 0.91 1.97
CA ALA A 129 -20.30 0.47 1.18
C ALA A 129 -20.12 -0.95 0.65
N ALA A 130 -18.90 -1.30 0.18
CA ALA A 130 -18.57 -2.64 -0.26
C ALA A 130 -18.69 -3.65 0.89
N ILE A 131 -18.12 -3.36 2.06
CA ILE A 131 -18.25 -4.22 3.25
C ILE A 131 -19.72 -4.42 3.60
N ALA A 132 -20.52 -3.34 3.66
CA ALA A 132 -21.94 -3.43 3.96
C ALA A 132 -22.70 -4.28 2.93
N ALA A 133 -22.44 -4.12 1.63
CA ALA A 133 -23.08 -4.89 0.58
C ALA A 133 -22.75 -6.39 0.65
N ILE A 134 -21.47 -6.71 0.89
CA ILE A 134 -20.98 -8.09 0.96
C ILE A 134 -21.48 -8.79 2.22
N THR A 135 -21.51 -8.09 3.36
CA THR A 135 -21.90 -8.68 4.65
C THR A 135 -23.42 -8.70 4.90
N ASN A 136 -24.21 -8.10 4.01
CA ASN A 136 -25.67 -8.14 4.10
C ASN A 136 -26.23 -9.52 3.67
N ILE A 137 -25.83 -10.56 4.39
CA ILE A 137 -26.22 -11.96 4.22
C ILE A 137 -26.68 -12.47 5.60
N ASP A 138 -27.81 -13.16 5.64
CA ASP A 138 -28.30 -13.75 6.88
C ASP A 138 -27.29 -14.74 7.46
N GLY A 139 -27.03 -14.62 8.76
CA GLY A 139 -26.10 -15.51 9.48
C GLY A 139 -24.64 -15.10 9.43
N VAL A 140 -24.27 -13.98 8.79
CA VAL A 140 -22.92 -13.42 8.89
C VAL A 140 -22.64 -12.94 10.31
N LYS A 141 -21.47 -13.31 10.81
CA LYS A 141 -20.99 -12.85 12.12
C LYS A 141 -19.77 -11.97 11.97
N GLN A 142 -19.81 -10.78 12.52
CA GLN A 142 -18.62 -9.93 12.60
C GLN A 142 -17.75 -10.39 13.78
N LEU A 143 -16.51 -10.78 13.51
CA LEU A 143 -15.54 -11.25 14.51
C LEU A 143 -14.54 -10.15 14.91
N GLY A 144 -14.40 -9.12 14.11
CA GLY A 144 -13.52 -7.97 14.32
C GLY A 144 -13.90 -6.83 13.38
N ALA A 145 -13.14 -5.75 13.37
CA ALA A 145 -13.46 -4.56 12.57
C ALA A 145 -13.68 -4.87 11.07
N GLU A 146 -12.83 -5.73 10.52
CA GLU A 146 -12.83 -6.10 9.09
C GLU A 146 -12.82 -7.63 8.90
N VAL A 147 -13.13 -8.39 9.95
CA VAL A 147 -13.12 -9.87 9.95
C VAL A 147 -14.51 -10.38 10.17
N PHE A 148 -14.94 -11.26 9.27
CA PHE A 148 -16.31 -11.80 9.24
C PHE A 148 -16.27 -13.32 9.10
N GLU A 149 -17.25 -14.00 9.69
CA GLU A 149 -17.57 -15.40 9.46
C GLU A 149 -18.81 -15.48 8.59
N PHE A 150 -18.66 -16.01 7.39
CA PHE A 150 -19.76 -16.18 6.45
C PHE A 150 -20.36 -17.59 6.54
N PRO A 151 -21.67 -17.73 6.49
CA PRO A 151 -22.31 -19.06 6.37
C PRO A 151 -21.97 -19.70 5.03
N ASP A 152 -21.89 -18.90 3.97
CA ASP A 152 -21.51 -19.28 2.61
C ASP A 152 -20.60 -18.21 2.01
N VAL A 153 -19.38 -18.61 1.68
CA VAL A 153 -18.34 -17.71 1.13
C VAL A 153 -18.54 -17.44 -0.35
N ASP A 154 -19.10 -18.41 -1.08
CA ASP A 154 -19.32 -18.26 -2.53
C ASP A 154 -20.38 -17.18 -2.79
N ILE A 155 -21.42 -17.12 -1.97
CA ILE A 155 -22.42 -16.04 -2.01
C ILE A 155 -21.78 -14.68 -1.69
N ALA A 156 -20.86 -14.64 -0.72
CA ALA A 156 -20.15 -13.40 -0.37
C ALA A 156 -19.26 -12.91 -1.53
N LEU A 157 -18.54 -13.81 -2.19
CA LEU A 157 -17.73 -13.51 -3.38
C LEU A 157 -18.59 -13.04 -4.55
N GLU A 158 -19.72 -13.71 -4.78
CA GLU A 158 -20.68 -13.30 -5.84
C GLU A 158 -21.19 -11.88 -5.60
N ARG A 159 -21.54 -11.54 -4.35
CA ARG A 159 -21.94 -10.17 -3.99
C ARG A 159 -20.82 -9.15 -4.17
N ALA A 160 -19.58 -9.50 -3.85
CA ALA A 160 -18.44 -8.66 -4.11
C ALA A 160 -18.27 -8.38 -5.60
N ASN A 161 -18.32 -9.43 -6.42
CA ASN A 161 -18.26 -9.32 -7.88
C ASN A 161 -19.39 -8.43 -8.43
N MET A 162 -20.63 -8.63 -7.96
CA MET A 162 -21.76 -7.78 -8.35
C MET A 162 -21.54 -6.31 -7.98
N PHE A 163 -21.10 -6.05 -6.75
CA PHE A 163 -20.84 -4.68 -6.27
C PHE A 163 -19.81 -3.97 -7.15
N PHE A 164 -18.66 -4.58 -7.38
CA PHE A 164 -17.58 -3.95 -8.12
C PHE A 164 -17.83 -3.89 -9.62
N HIS A 165 -18.57 -4.83 -10.20
CA HIS A 165 -18.97 -4.78 -11.60
C HIS A 165 -19.81 -3.53 -11.94
N PHE A 166 -20.67 -3.07 -11.03
CA PHE A 166 -21.42 -1.84 -11.23
C PHE A 166 -20.52 -0.59 -11.28
N PHE A 167 -19.43 -0.57 -10.51
CA PHE A 167 -18.52 0.58 -10.47
C PHE A 167 -17.47 0.58 -11.58
N GLU A 168 -17.13 -0.58 -12.17
CA GLU A 168 -16.24 -0.64 -13.33
C GLU A 168 -16.86 0.01 -14.57
N GLN A 169 -18.17 -0.02 -14.72
CA GLN A 169 -18.87 0.61 -15.83
C GLN A 169 -18.84 2.15 -15.75
N ASP A 170 -18.82 2.71 -14.54
CA ASP A 170 -18.74 4.17 -14.33
C ASP A 170 -17.33 4.72 -14.65
N ILE A 171 -16.28 3.92 -14.50
CA ILE A 171 -14.90 4.35 -14.77
C ILE A 171 -14.62 4.38 -16.29
N SER A 172 -15.24 3.50 -17.06
CA SER A 172 -15.09 3.42 -18.52
C SER A 172 -15.92 4.46 -19.29
N ALA A 173 -16.82 5.17 -18.61
CA ALA A 173 -17.69 6.20 -19.18
C ALA A 173 -17.14 7.63 -19.07
N LEU A 174 -15.93 7.83 -18.52
CA LEU A 174 -15.29 9.13 -18.52
C LEU A 174 -14.82 9.44 -19.96
N PRO A 175 -15.18 10.59 -20.54
CA PRO A 175 -14.69 10.99 -21.86
C PRO A 175 -13.16 11.10 -21.79
N GLU A 176 -12.48 10.46 -22.74
CA GLU A 176 -11.08 10.73 -22.99
C GLU A 176 -10.99 12.20 -23.38
N ASP A 177 -10.34 13.01 -22.55
CA ASP A 177 -10.10 14.42 -22.85
C ASP A 177 -9.26 14.49 -24.14
N GLU A 178 -9.86 15.07 -25.21
CA GLU A 178 -9.22 15.41 -26.49
C GLU A 178 -8.16 16.52 -26.31
#